data_e5c3e55cfe20f195c2327d8fa3cca740
#
_entry.id   e5c3e55cfe20f195c2327d8fa3cca740
#
_cell.length_a   1.000
_cell.length_b   1.000
_cell.length_c   1.000
_cell.angle_alpha   90.00
_cell.angle_beta   90.00
_cell.angle_gamma   90.00
#
_symmetry.space_group_name_H-M   'P 1'
#
loop_
_entity.id
_entity.type
_entity.pdbx_description
1 polymer ?
#
loop_
_entity_poly.entity_id
_entity_poly.type
_entity_poly.pdbx_seq_one_letter_code
_entity_poly.pdbx_strand_id
1 'polypeptide(L)'
;MVETEAGRAGELRERLLDAAQRVFATSGYASATVDDIISAASTSRATFYRYFRSKEDLFDELSRGCFREMRGVVKKLTDFDPTADGREGLEQLVTTYRELQERQGGVIRAWMEQVDRPESPLRKEAANTFAALLAGLERPISAVGAPSRIDPEVQAALLLVVLTRATFYVLHRHSRVDPDRLAPTLATMIHRAYFGARPPERRGRLRVASKE
;
A
#
# COMPACT_ATOMS: atom_id res chain seq x y z
N MET A 1 28.66 -10.01 28.18
CA MET A 1 27.35 -10.54 27.73
C MET A 1 27.58 -11.21 26.38
N VAL A 2 27.60 -12.54 26.35
CA VAL A 2 27.92 -13.30 25.12
C VAL A 2 26.70 -13.30 24.24
N GLU A 3 26.72 -12.56 23.10
CA GLU A 3 25.75 -12.72 22.04
C GLU A 3 25.77 -14.18 21.58
N THR A 4 24.61 -14.83 21.66
CA THR A 4 24.46 -16.21 21.22
C THR A 4 24.64 -16.29 19.71
N GLU A 5 25.22 -17.40 19.19
CA GLU A 5 25.32 -17.62 17.72
C GLU A 5 23.98 -17.46 16.99
N ALA A 6 22.90 -17.81 17.65
CA ALA A 6 21.54 -17.61 17.13
C ALA A 6 21.19 -16.12 16.94
N GLY A 7 21.65 -15.23 17.81
CA GLY A 7 21.45 -13.78 17.68
C GLY A 7 22.17 -13.22 16.46
N ARG A 8 23.45 -13.54 16.29
CA ARG A 8 24.24 -13.09 15.11
C ARG A 8 23.70 -13.65 13.78
N ALA A 9 23.18 -14.88 13.81
CA ALA A 9 22.57 -15.47 12.63
C ALA A 9 21.28 -14.73 12.24
N GLY A 10 20.44 -14.34 13.22
CA GLY A 10 19.25 -13.53 13.01
C GLY A 10 19.58 -12.15 12.44
N GLU A 11 20.54 -11.45 13.05
CA GLU A 11 20.98 -10.12 12.59
C GLU A 11 21.50 -10.13 11.14
N LEU A 12 22.27 -11.14 10.77
CA LEU A 12 22.83 -11.23 9.43
C LEU A 12 21.74 -11.53 8.38
N ARG A 13 20.74 -12.34 8.76
CA ARG A 13 19.57 -12.60 7.92
C ARG A 13 18.75 -11.33 7.69
N GLU A 14 18.46 -10.56 8.74
CA GLU A 14 17.77 -9.26 8.63
C GLU A 14 18.56 -8.28 7.77
N ARG A 15 19.88 -8.20 7.92
CA ARG A 15 20.74 -7.37 7.06
C ARG A 15 20.61 -7.73 5.57
N LEU A 16 20.50 -9.01 5.24
CA LEU A 16 20.29 -9.45 3.86
C LEU A 16 18.92 -9.03 3.34
N LEU A 17 17.88 -9.15 4.16
CA LEU A 17 16.52 -8.71 3.82
C LEU A 17 16.46 -7.18 3.61
N ASP A 18 17.04 -6.40 4.51
CA ASP A 18 17.11 -4.93 4.39
C ASP A 18 17.93 -4.48 3.17
N ALA A 19 19.04 -5.15 2.89
CA ALA A 19 19.85 -4.88 1.70
C ALA A 19 19.05 -5.14 0.41
N ALA A 20 18.33 -6.26 0.36
CA ALA A 20 17.50 -6.61 -0.78
C ALA A 20 16.36 -5.60 -1.00
N GLN A 21 15.70 -5.14 0.07
CA GLN A 21 14.68 -4.09 -0.03
C GLN A 21 15.26 -2.81 -0.67
N ARG A 22 16.44 -2.36 -0.23
CA ARG A 22 17.11 -1.19 -0.81
C ARG A 22 17.47 -1.39 -2.27
N VAL A 23 18.03 -2.55 -2.63
CA VAL A 23 18.39 -2.89 -4.01
C VAL A 23 17.16 -2.93 -4.90
N PHE A 24 16.06 -3.55 -4.45
CA PHE A 24 14.79 -3.60 -5.22
C PHE A 24 14.15 -2.21 -5.36
N ALA A 25 14.27 -1.35 -4.35
CA ALA A 25 13.75 0.02 -4.43
C ALA A 25 14.51 0.87 -5.45
N THR A 26 15.84 0.71 -5.56
CA THR A 26 16.69 1.51 -6.45
C THR A 26 16.75 0.97 -7.88
N SER A 27 17.07 -0.31 -8.04
CA SER A 27 17.34 -0.93 -9.34
C SER A 27 16.12 -1.64 -9.93
N GLY A 28 15.07 -1.91 -9.13
CA GLY A 28 13.98 -2.80 -9.48
C GLY A 28 14.34 -4.26 -9.32
N TYR A 29 13.34 -5.12 -9.19
CA TYR A 29 13.55 -6.56 -8.96
C TYR A 29 14.19 -7.26 -10.15
N ALA A 30 13.76 -6.92 -11.37
CA ALA A 30 14.24 -7.60 -12.59
C ALA A 30 15.75 -7.42 -12.81
N SER A 31 16.27 -6.22 -12.54
CA SER A 31 17.68 -5.87 -12.73
C SER A 31 18.57 -6.27 -11.55
N ALA A 32 18.00 -6.43 -10.35
CA ALA A 32 18.73 -6.77 -9.14
C ALA A 32 19.33 -8.16 -9.20
N THR A 33 20.58 -8.28 -8.77
CA THR A 33 21.31 -9.56 -8.69
C THR A 33 21.61 -9.95 -7.25
N VAL A 34 21.94 -11.23 -7.02
CA VAL A 34 22.42 -11.69 -5.72
C VAL A 34 23.70 -10.96 -5.31
N ASP A 35 24.57 -10.63 -6.27
CA ASP A 35 25.84 -9.90 -6.00
C ASP A 35 25.57 -8.46 -5.52
N ASP A 36 24.57 -7.78 -6.07
CA ASP A 36 24.16 -6.46 -5.58
C ASP A 36 23.69 -6.52 -4.12
N ILE A 37 22.91 -7.55 -3.78
CA ILE A 37 22.40 -7.76 -2.42
C ILE A 37 23.54 -8.05 -1.45
N ILE A 38 24.47 -8.94 -1.82
CA ILE A 38 25.66 -9.31 -1.04
C ILE A 38 26.53 -8.08 -0.78
N SER A 39 26.75 -7.28 -1.82
CA SER A 39 27.53 -6.04 -1.74
C SER A 39 26.84 -5.04 -0.78
N ALA A 40 25.55 -4.82 -0.94
CA ALA A 40 24.76 -3.91 -0.10
C ALA A 40 24.65 -4.39 1.37
N ALA A 41 24.68 -5.70 1.61
CA ALA A 41 24.69 -6.31 2.94
C ALA A 41 26.10 -6.40 3.57
N SER A 42 27.16 -6.05 2.82
CA SER A 42 28.56 -6.23 3.23
C SER A 42 28.83 -7.66 3.73
N THR A 43 28.51 -8.66 2.92
CA THR A 43 28.63 -10.08 3.26
C THR A 43 29.22 -10.91 2.11
N SER A 44 29.24 -12.24 2.23
CA SER A 44 29.76 -13.15 1.21
C SER A 44 28.65 -13.94 0.53
N ARG A 45 28.95 -14.44 -0.71
CA ARG A 45 28.07 -15.34 -1.45
C ARG A 45 27.75 -16.62 -0.67
N ALA A 46 28.75 -17.18 0.02
CA ALA A 46 28.55 -18.35 0.88
C ALA A 46 27.58 -18.06 2.04
N THR A 47 27.66 -16.86 2.60
CA THR A 47 26.74 -16.40 3.64
C THR A 47 25.33 -16.25 3.11
N PHE A 48 25.15 -15.64 1.93
CA PHE A 48 23.83 -15.50 1.31
C PHE A 48 23.16 -16.88 1.15
N TYR A 49 23.86 -17.85 0.50
CA TYR A 49 23.31 -19.18 0.22
C TYR A 49 23.10 -20.05 1.47
N ARG A 50 23.66 -19.67 2.61
CA ARG A 50 23.32 -20.29 3.90
C ARG A 50 21.91 -19.97 4.38
N TYR A 51 21.36 -18.77 4.01
CA TYR A 51 20.05 -18.29 4.44
C TYR A 51 18.98 -18.38 3.36
N PHE A 52 19.36 -18.16 2.11
CA PHE A 52 18.43 -18.09 0.98
C PHE A 52 18.96 -18.90 -0.21
N ARG A 53 18.10 -19.74 -0.78
CA ARG A 53 18.46 -20.58 -1.93
C ARG A 53 18.63 -19.79 -3.22
N SER A 54 17.92 -18.65 -3.32
CA SER A 54 17.93 -17.78 -4.51
C SER A 54 17.42 -16.38 -4.16
N LYS A 55 17.49 -15.46 -5.13
CA LYS A 55 16.87 -14.13 -5.04
C LYS A 55 15.35 -14.24 -4.85
N GLU A 56 14.73 -15.19 -5.52
CA GLU A 56 13.30 -15.48 -5.43
C GLU A 56 12.89 -15.93 -4.02
N ASP A 57 13.68 -16.81 -3.41
CA ASP A 57 13.43 -17.31 -2.04
C ASP A 57 13.48 -16.17 -1.02
N LEU A 58 14.47 -15.27 -1.15
CA LEU A 58 14.57 -14.05 -0.35
C LEU A 58 13.39 -13.10 -0.61
N PHE A 59 13.02 -12.91 -1.87
CA PHE A 59 11.88 -12.07 -2.25
C PHE A 59 10.54 -12.60 -1.72
N ASP A 60 10.35 -13.91 -1.74
CA ASP A 60 9.15 -14.54 -1.18
C ASP A 60 9.03 -14.26 0.32
N GLU A 61 10.14 -14.25 1.04
CA GLU A 61 10.11 -13.91 2.45
C GLU A 61 9.79 -12.46 2.72
N LEU A 62 10.43 -11.52 2.02
CA LEU A 62 10.09 -10.10 2.06
C LEU A 62 8.61 -9.88 1.74
N SER A 63 8.10 -10.59 0.76
CA SER A 63 6.71 -10.50 0.33
C SER A 63 5.73 -10.94 1.41
N ARG A 64 6.00 -12.05 2.12
CA ARG A 64 5.18 -12.48 3.27
C ARG A 64 5.17 -11.41 4.37
N GLY A 65 6.31 -10.75 4.63
CA GLY A 65 6.41 -9.63 5.54
C GLY A 65 5.52 -8.46 5.12
N CYS A 66 5.65 -8.05 3.86
CA CYS A 66 4.86 -6.98 3.26
C CYS A 66 3.35 -7.26 3.33
N PHE A 67 2.90 -8.48 2.99
CA PHE A 67 1.48 -8.85 3.07
C PHE A 67 0.94 -8.87 4.51
N ARG A 68 1.77 -9.24 5.49
CA ARG A 68 1.36 -9.12 6.91
C ARG A 68 1.09 -7.68 7.31
N GLU A 69 1.97 -6.75 6.94
CA GLU A 69 1.78 -5.32 7.21
C GLU A 69 0.58 -4.75 6.42
N MET A 70 0.43 -5.14 5.16
CA MET A 70 -0.69 -4.73 4.31
C MET A 70 -2.05 -5.13 4.91
N ARG A 71 -2.15 -6.31 5.55
CA ARG A 71 -3.37 -6.71 6.28
C ARG A 71 -3.74 -5.72 7.39
N GLY A 72 -2.75 -5.07 8.02
CA GLY A 72 -2.99 -3.99 8.98
C GLY A 72 -3.66 -2.76 8.34
N VAL A 73 -3.23 -2.41 7.13
CA VAL A 73 -3.87 -1.34 6.33
C VAL A 73 -5.29 -1.73 5.95
N VAL A 74 -5.50 -2.96 5.44
CA VAL A 74 -6.82 -3.49 5.10
C VAL A 74 -7.77 -3.41 6.31
N LYS A 75 -7.29 -3.82 7.49
CA LYS A 75 -8.10 -3.73 8.71
C LYS A 75 -8.54 -2.30 9.01
N LYS A 76 -7.63 -1.34 8.96
CA LYS A 76 -7.96 0.08 9.18
C LYS A 76 -8.96 0.61 8.15
N LEU A 77 -8.83 0.21 6.87
CA LEU A 77 -9.79 0.55 5.82
C LEU A 77 -11.18 -0.05 6.11
N THR A 78 -11.22 -1.28 6.58
CA THR A 78 -12.48 -1.97 6.94
C THR A 78 -13.15 -1.32 8.14
N ASP A 79 -12.38 -0.86 9.12
CA ASP A 79 -12.87 -0.22 10.35
C ASP A 79 -13.23 1.27 10.13
N PHE A 80 -12.81 1.88 9.01
CA PHE A 80 -13.03 3.30 8.73
C PHE A 80 -14.53 3.61 8.47
N ASP A 81 -15.05 4.59 9.21
CA ASP A 81 -16.38 5.17 9.01
C ASP A 81 -16.26 6.61 8.49
N PRO A 82 -16.61 6.88 7.23
CA PRO A 82 -16.46 8.21 6.64
C PRO A 82 -17.33 9.28 7.33
N THR A 83 -18.39 8.88 8.06
CA THR A 83 -19.29 9.80 8.76
C THR A 83 -18.79 10.14 10.16
N ALA A 84 -18.13 9.19 10.84
CA ALA A 84 -17.58 9.37 12.18
C ALA A 84 -16.13 9.87 12.15
N ASP A 85 -15.28 9.25 11.30
CA ASP A 85 -13.84 9.51 11.26
C ASP A 85 -13.47 10.70 10.36
N GLY A 86 -14.31 10.96 9.35
CA GLY A 86 -14.19 12.12 8.47
C GLY A 86 -12.82 12.28 7.81
N ARG A 87 -12.37 13.53 7.64
CA ARG A 87 -11.08 13.86 7.03
C ARG A 87 -9.88 13.36 7.85
N GLU A 88 -9.99 13.39 9.18
CA GLU A 88 -8.89 12.98 10.07
C GLU A 88 -8.62 11.48 9.98
N GLY A 89 -9.65 10.65 9.93
CA GLY A 89 -9.52 9.22 9.71
C GLY A 89 -8.87 8.89 8.37
N LEU A 90 -9.23 9.63 7.30
CA LEU A 90 -8.57 9.52 5.99
C LEU A 90 -7.08 9.90 6.06
N GLU A 91 -6.74 10.97 6.79
CA GLU A 91 -5.35 11.40 6.97
C GLU A 91 -4.53 10.31 7.67
N GLN A 92 -5.08 9.68 8.71
CA GLN A 92 -4.45 8.56 9.40
C GLN A 92 -4.27 7.33 8.48
N LEU A 93 -5.26 7.02 7.64
CA LEU A 93 -5.16 5.93 6.66
C LEU A 93 -4.06 6.19 5.64
N VAL A 94 -4.01 7.40 5.07
CA VAL A 94 -2.97 7.79 4.10
C VAL A 94 -1.59 7.79 4.77
N THR A 95 -1.47 8.27 6.00
CA THR A 95 -0.23 8.24 6.77
C THR A 95 0.24 6.81 7.00
N THR A 96 -0.65 5.91 7.44
CA THR A 96 -0.33 4.49 7.64
C THR A 96 0.16 3.83 6.35
N TYR A 97 -0.48 4.14 5.22
CA TYR A 97 -0.07 3.62 3.92
C TYR A 97 1.27 4.21 3.46
N ARG A 98 1.53 5.50 3.70
CA ARG A 98 2.82 6.15 3.43
C ARG A 98 3.97 5.48 4.20
N GLU A 99 3.77 5.27 5.49
CA GLU A 99 4.75 4.57 6.33
C GLU A 99 5.02 3.14 5.86
N LEU A 100 3.99 2.42 5.41
CA LEU A 100 4.17 1.11 4.79
C LEU A 100 5.02 1.20 3.51
N GLN A 101 4.74 2.20 2.65
CA GLN A 101 5.52 2.43 1.44
C GLN A 101 6.97 2.82 1.72
N GLU A 102 7.25 3.56 2.80
CA GLU A 102 8.61 3.88 3.21
C GLU A 102 9.39 2.62 3.58
N ARG A 103 8.76 1.69 4.32
CA ARG A 103 9.39 0.44 4.72
C ARG A 103 9.43 -0.62 3.63
N GLN A 104 8.36 -0.77 2.87
CA GLN A 104 8.13 -1.90 1.96
C GLN A 104 8.07 -1.51 0.47
N GLY A 105 8.36 -0.26 0.13
CA GLY A 105 8.19 0.26 -1.24
C GLY A 105 8.96 -0.51 -2.30
N GLY A 106 10.14 -1.01 -1.98
CA GLY A 106 10.93 -1.88 -2.87
C GLY A 106 10.22 -3.19 -3.19
N VAL A 107 9.60 -3.82 -2.19
CA VAL A 107 8.84 -5.07 -2.36
C VAL A 107 7.54 -4.83 -3.12
N ILE A 108 6.81 -3.77 -2.76
CA ILE A 108 5.56 -3.38 -3.44
C ILE A 108 5.83 -3.08 -4.92
N ARG A 109 6.89 -2.33 -5.21
CA ARG A 109 7.33 -2.08 -6.58
C ARG A 109 7.66 -3.37 -7.33
N ALA A 110 8.43 -4.26 -6.70
CA ALA A 110 8.81 -5.54 -7.28
C ALA A 110 7.58 -6.41 -7.62
N TRP A 111 6.55 -6.40 -6.78
CA TRP A 111 5.28 -7.05 -7.08
C TRP A 111 4.55 -6.43 -8.27
N MET A 112 4.54 -5.11 -8.38
CA MET A 112 3.93 -4.42 -9.53
C MET A 112 4.66 -4.73 -10.85
N GLU A 113 5.98 -4.94 -10.80
CA GLU A 113 6.78 -5.35 -11.96
C GLU A 113 6.57 -6.84 -12.34
N GLN A 114 6.03 -7.64 -11.42
CA GLN A 114 5.92 -9.10 -11.55
C GLN A 114 4.48 -9.63 -11.60
N VAL A 115 3.50 -8.75 -11.76
CA VAL A 115 2.05 -9.11 -11.79
C VAL A 115 1.75 -10.27 -12.76
N ASP A 116 2.52 -10.37 -13.85
CA ASP A 116 2.34 -11.40 -14.89
C ASP A 116 3.11 -12.71 -14.65
N ARG A 117 3.79 -12.89 -13.51
CA ARG A 117 4.49 -14.15 -13.21
C ARG A 117 3.51 -15.22 -12.72
N PRO A 118 3.16 -16.22 -13.54
CA PRO A 118 2.18 -17.25 -13.18
C PRO A 118 2.67 -18.22 -12.09
N GLU A 119 3.98 -18.31 -11.86
CA GLU A 119 4.62 -19.39 -11.09
C GLU A 119 4.91 -19.02 -9.61
N SER A 120 4.63 -17.80 -9.14
CA SER A 120 4.89 -17.44 -7.75
C SER A 120 3.93 -18.15 -6.79
N PRO A 121 4.42 -18.87 -5.77
CA PRO A 121 3.59 -19.50 -4.74
C PRO A 121 2.76 -18.48 -3.96
N LEU A 122 3.15 -17.20 -3.94
CA LEU A 122 2.47 -16.12 -3.25
C LEU A 122 1.45 -15.37 -4.10
N ARG A 123 1.26 -15.75 -5.38
CA ARG A 123 0.32 -15.09 -6.28
C ARG A 123 -1.10 -15.01 -5.71
N LYS A 124 -1.57 -16.11 -5.11
CA LYS A 124 -2.90 -16.15 -4.49
C LYS A 124 -3.00 -15.21 -3.30
N GLU A 125 -1.96 -15.15 -2.46
CA GLU A 125 -1.90 -14.23 -1.31
C GLU A 125 -1.86 -12.77 -1.76
N ALA A 126 -1.07 -12.46 -2.79
CA ALA A 126 -1.03 -11.14 -3.42
C ALA A 126 -2.39 -10.73 -3.97
N ALA A 127 -3.05 -11.60 -4.75
CA ALA A 127 -4.37 -11.33 -5.33
C ALA A 127 -5.43 -11.13 -4.24
N ASN A 128 -5.43 -11.95 -3.19
CA ASN A 128 -6.35 -11.80 -2.05
C ASN A 128 -6.11 -10.50 -1.30
N THR A 129 -4.85 -10.10 -1.10
CA THR A 129 -4.50 -8.85 -0.43
C THR A 129 -4.96 -7.64 -1.25
N PHE A 130 -4.76 -7.68 -2.57
CA PHE A 130 -5.21 -6.62 -3.47
C PHE A 130 -6.75 -6.52 -3.51
N ALA A 131 -7.45 -7.65 -3.61
CA ALA A 131 -8.91 -7.69 -3.56
C ALA A 131 -9.46 -7.14 -2.24
N ALA A 132 -8.81 -7.46 -1.11
CA ALA A 132 -9.19 -6.93 0.20
C ALA A 132 -8.97 -5.42 0.32
N LEU A 133 -7.91 -4.87 -0.29
CA LEU A 133 -7.69 -3.42 -0.35
C LEU A 133 -8.79 -2.73 -1.17
N LEU A 134 -9.14 -3.28 -2.32
CA LEU A 134 -10.22 -2.73 -3.16
C LEU A 134 -11.55 -2.75 -2.41
N ALA A 135 -11.93 -3.87 -1.83
CA ALA A 135 -13.17 -4.00 -1.06
C ALA A 135 -13.21 -3.04 0.16
N GLY A 136 -12.06 -2.86 0.82
CA GLY A 136 -11.91 -1.92 1.93
C GLY A 136 -12.11 -0.46 1.51
N LEU A 137 -11.72 -0.08 0.29
CA LEU A 137 -11.95 1.26 -0.27
C LEU A 137 -13.37 1.43 -0.82
N GLU A 138 -13.93 0.42 -1.48
CA GLU A 138 -15.27 0.44 -2.05
C GLU A 138 -16.37 0.60 -0.98
N ARG A 139 -16.23 -0.09 0.15
CA ARG A 139 -17.22 -0.10 1.22
C ARG A 139 -17.59 1.31 1.72
N PRO A 140 -16.66 2.18 2.18
CA PRO A 140 -16.99 3.52 2.64
C PRO A 140 -17.53 4.43 1.50
N ILE A 141 -17.07 4.24 0.26
CA ILE A 141 -17.58 4.96 -0.91
C ILE A 141 -19.06 4.63 -1.14
N SER A 142 -19.39 3.33 -1.12
CA SER A 142 -20.78 2.85 -1.30
C SER A 142 -21.69 3.28 -0.16
N ALA A 143 -21.18 3.32 1.08
CA ALA A 143 -21.98 3.68 2.27
C ALA A 143 -22.49 5.13 2.24
N VAL A 144 -21.76 6.07 1.64
CA VAL A 144 -22.18 7.48 1.56
C VAL A 144 -23.07 7.79 0.34
N GLY A 145 -23.38 6.80 -0.48
CA GLY A 145 -24.26 6.96 -1.63
C GLY A 145 -23.62 7.80 -2.73
N ALA A 146 -22.67 7.24 -3.45
CA ALA A 146 -22.07 7.87 -4.62
C ALA A 146 -23.15 8.32 -5.61
N PRO A 147 -22.96 9.45 -6.33
CA PRO A 147 -23.88 9.84 -7.40
C PRO A 147 -24.09 8.66 -8.36
N SER A 148 -25.34 8.36 -8.71
CA SER A 148 -25.79 7.16 -9.42
C SER A 148 -25.15 6.88 -10.80
N ARG A 149 -24.16 7.68 -11.20
CA ARG A 149 -23.44 7.57 -12.48
C ARG A 149 -22.01 7.08 -12.37
N ILE A 150 -21.50 6.86 -11.16
CA ILE A 150 -20.10 6.47 -10.97
C ILE A 150 -20.08 5.13 -10.22
N ASP A 151 -19.44 4.14 -10.84
CA ASP A 151 -19.30 2.80 -10.31
C ASP A 151 -18.36 2.81 -9.08
N PRO A 152 -18.79 2.35 -7.89
CA PRO A 152 -17.97 2.35 -6.68
C PRO A 152 -16.71 1.48 -6.80
N GLU A 153 -16.75 0.37 -7.52
CA GLU A 153 -15.59 -0.50 -7.75
C GLU A 153 -14.52 0.23 -8.58
N VAL A 154 -14.95 0.93 -9.66
CA VAL A 154 -14.03 1.75 -10.47
C VAL A 154 -13.45 2.90 -9.65
N GLN A 155 -14.25 3.53 -8.80
CA GLN A 155 -13.76 4.58 -7.89
C GLN A 155 -12.71 4.06 -6.93
N ALA A 156 -12.96 2.91 -6.29
CA ALA A 156 -12.03 2.26 -5.38
C ALA A 156 -10.71 1.91 -6.09
N ALA A 157 -10.78 1.37 -7.30
CA ALA A 157 -9.61 1.05 -8.12
C ALA A 157 -8.79 2.30 -8.47
N LEU A 158 -9.45 3.38 -8.91
CA LEU A 158 -8.78 4.66 -9.20
C LEU A 158 -8.15 5.26 -7.95
N LEU A 159 -8.85 5.23 -6.82
CA LEU A 159 -8.32 5.71 -5.54
C LEU A 159 -7.09 4.93 -5.10
N LEU A 160 -7.11 3.60 -5.25
CA LEU A 160 -5.95 2.76 -4.95
C LEU A 160 -4.76 3.11 -5.84
N VAL A 161 -4.97 3.34 -7.14
CA VAL A 161 -3.93 3.79 -8.07
C VAL A 161 -3.37 5.15 -7.65
N VAL A 162 -4.24 6.11 -7.31
CA VAL A 162 -3.79 7.44 -6.83
C VAL A 162 -2.96 7.32 -5.57
N LEU A 163 -3.44 6.58 -4.56
CA LEU A 163 -2.71 6.38 -3.30
C LEU A 163 -1.34 5.73 -3.53
N THR A 164 -1.29 4.65 -4.31
CA THR A 164 -0.04 3.92 -4.55
C THR A 164 0.95 4.75 -5.37
N ARG A 165 0.50 5.40 -6.43
CA ARG A 165 1.38 6.17 -7.33
C ARG A 165 1.81 7.50 -6.74
N ALA A 166 0.91 8.23 -6.08
CA ALA A 166 1.25 9.50 -5.44
C ALA A 166 2.29 9.29 -4.33
N THR A 167 2.08 8.30 -3.47
CA THR A 167 3.00 7.96 -2.39
C THR A 167 4.37 7.54 -2.93
N PHE A 168 4.38 6.63 -3.91
CA PHE A 168 5.62 6.19 -4.55
C PHE A 168 6.37 7.36 -5.19
N TYR A 169 5.67 8.24 -5.94
CA TYR A 169 6.29 9.37 -6.61
C TYR A 169 6.92 10.35 -5.62
N VAL A 170 6.20 10.69 -4.55
CA VAL A 170 6.68 11.63 -3.53
C VAL A 170 7.89 11.08 -2.78
N LEU A 171 7.87 9.78 -2.42
CA LEU A 171 8.94 9.17 -1.63
C LEU A 171 10.20 8.80 -2.43
N HIS A 172 10.06 8.41 -3.72
CA HIS A 172 11.15 7.76 -4.45
C HIS A 172 11.64 8.50 -5.70
N ARG A 173 10.98 9.58 -6.14
CA ARG A 173 11.27 10.25 -7.42
C ARG A 173 11.87 11.65 -7.28
N HIS A 174 12.57 11.96 -6.19
CA HIS A 174 13.16 13.31 -5.97
C HIS A 174 12.13 14.43 -6.21
N SER A 175 10.91 14.18 -5.77
CA SER A 175 9.81 15.14 -5.81
C SER A 175 10.20 16.39 -4.99
N ARG A 176 9.81 17.57 -5.46
CA ARG A 176 9.89 18.81 -4.67
C ARG A 176 8.75 18.91 -3.64
N VAL A 177 7.88 17.92 -3.60
CA VAL A 177 6.77 17.84 -2.65
C VAL A 177 7.31 17.31 -1.33
N ASP A 178 7.04 18.06 -0.26
CA ASP A 178 7.31 17.63 1.10
C ASP A 178 6.45 16.39 1.43
N PRO A 179 7.06 15.25 1.80
CA PRO A 179 6.32 14.03 2.14
C PRO A 179 5.29 14.22 3.24
N ASP A 180 5.54 15.12 4.21
CA ASP A 180 4.62 15.36 5.32
C ASP A 180 3.35 16.10 4.89
N ARG A 181 3.36 16.78 3.74
CA ARG A 181 2.18 17.41 3.16
C ARG A 181 1.30 16.48 2.35
N LEU A 182 1.78 15.26 2.04
CA LEU A 182 1.06 14.31 1.19
C LEU A 182 -0.23 13.84 1.87
N ALA A 183 -0.15 13.34 3.11
CA ALA A 183 -1.30 12.77 3.80
C ALA A 183 -2.44 13.78 4.02
N PRO A 184 -2.21 14.99 4.59
CA PRO A 184 -3.29 15.97 4.77
C PRO A 184 -3.88 16.45 3.45
N THR A 185 -3.06 16.55 2.39
CA THR A 185 -3.53 16.97 1.07
C THR A 185 -4.41 15.92 0.43
N LEU A 186 -3.95 14.66 0.36
CA LEU A 186 -4.73 13.56 -0.19
C LEU A 186 -6.02 13.32 0.60
N ALA A 187 -5.95 13.32 1.93
CA ALA A 187 -7.13 13.18 2.79
C ALA A 187 -8.17 14.26 2.49
N THR A 188 -7.74 15.52 2.33
CA THR A 188 -8.65 16.62 1.99
C THR A 188 -9.26 16.45 0.60
N MET A 189 -8.47 16.05 -0.40
CA MET A 189 -8.96 15.80 -1.76
C MET A 189 -9.96 14.63 -1.79
N ILE A 190 -9.63 13.52 -1.15
CA ILE A 190 -10.49 12.34 -1.08
C ILE A 190 -11.78 12.67 -0.33
N HIS A 191 -11.67 13.30 0.84
CA HIS A 191 -12.84 13.68 1.61
C HIS A 191 -13.81 14.57 0.80
N ARG A 192 -13.29 15.59 0.13
CA ARG A 192 -14.13 16.48 -0.70
C ARG A 192 -14.73 15.78 -1.90
N ALA A 193 -13.97 14.90 -2.55
CA ALA A 193 -14.41 14.21 -3.76
C ALA A 193 -15.48 13.15 -3.49
N TYR A 194 -15.33 12.41 -2.38
CA TYR A 194 -16.15 11.22 -2.12
C TYR A 194 -17.12 11.38 -0.94
N PHE A 195 -16.81 12.24 0.04
CA PHE A 195 -17.57 12.33 1.29
C PHE A 195 -18.10 13.75 1.58
N GLY A 196 -17.63 14.78 0.89
CA GLY A 196 -17.93 16.18 1.19
C GLY A 196 -19.16 16.77 0.52
N ALA A 197 -19.82 16.06 -0.39
CA ALA A 197 -21.00 16.53 -1.07
C ALA A 197 -22.23 15.70 -0.66
N ARG A 198 -22.93 16.11 0.40
CA ARG A 198 -24.33 15.72 0.53
C ARG A 198 -25.09 16.31 -0.66
N PRO A 199 -25.74 15.53 -1.53
CA PRO A 199 -26.63 16.10 -2.55
C PRO A 199 -27.68 16.96 -1.82
N PRO A 200 -28.03 18.15 -2.35
CA PRO A 200 -29.06 18.94 -1.76
C PRO A 200 -30.33 18.09 -1.66
N GLU A 201 -30.89 17.95 -0.46
CA GLU A 201 -32.18 17.32 -0.24
C GLU A 201 -33.12 17.95 -1.27
N ARG A 202 -33.71 17.12 -2.13
CA ARG A 202 -34.79 17.58 -3.02
C ARG A 202 -35.88 18.15 -2.11
N ARG A 203 -35.87 19.46 -1.94
CA ARG A 203 -36.99 20.18 -1.29
C ARG A 203 -38.23 19.71 -1.98
N GLY A 204 -39.12 19.09 -1.18
CA GLY A 204 -40.37 18.51 -1.62
C GLY A 204 -41.08 19.46 -2.55
N ARG A 205 -41.62 18.93 -3.65
CA ARG A 205 -42.53 19.64 -4.53
C ARG A 205 -43.58 20.31 -3.68
N LEU A 206 -43.59 21.65 -3.66
CA LEU A 206 -44.72 22.42 -3.19
C LEU A 206 -45.96 21.89 -3.90
N ARG A 207 -46.88 21.27 -3.15
CA ARG A 207 -48.23 20.99 -3.61
C ARG A 207 -48.85 22.36 -3.95
N VAL A 208 -49.00 22.60 -5.22
CA VAL A 208 -49.88 23.67 -5.69
C VAL A 208 -51.28 23.25 -5.29
N ALA A 209 -51.83 23.91 -4.26
CA ALA A 209 -53.25 23.78 -3.91
C ALA A 209 -54.09 24.40 -5.04
N SER A 210 -54.78 23.58 -5.80
CA SER A 210 -55.84 24.04 -6.68
C SER A 210 -56.94 24.65 -5.80
N LYS A 211 -57.19 25.96 -5.99
CA LYS A 211 -58.41 26.60 -5.50
C LYS A 211 -59.45 26.48 -6.63
N GLU A 212 -60.59 25.87 -6.30
CA GLU A 212 -61.86 26.09 -6.95
C GLU A 212 -62.35 27.51 -6.67
#